data_d8ca83171ff3f4dccb9146bfbfbfeb9d
#
_entry.id   d8ca83171ff3f4dccb9146bfbfbfeb9d
#
_cell.length_a   1.000
_cell.length_b   1.000
_cell.length_c   1.000
_cell.angle_alpha   90.00
_cell.angle_beta   90.00
_cell.angle_gamma   90.00
#
_symmetry.space_group_name_H-M   'P 1'
#
loop_
_entity.id
_entity.type
_entity.pdbx_description
1 polymer ?
#
loop_
_entity_poly.entity_id
_entity_poly.type
_entity_poly.pdbx_seq_one_letter_code
_entity_poly.pdbx_strand_id
1 'polypeptide(L)'
;MRISRTLKVIAFAAVAVFSAHGATGPLMKAVVLHEYGGPEALKLAEVPRPEPKDDEVLVRVIAAAVNPVDAYVRQGMLSKRGLDKRPAIIGYDIAGVVEKTGANVTKKFKAGDAVYAYLSIMRGGGYAEFANAKEDEMSVKPKNIDFEKAAAVPLAATTAWQALIDTAKIDEGQTVLIHGGSGGVGSFAVQIAKARGAKVIATASSANQDLLKQLGVDQSIDYTTTKFQDVVKDVDVVLNCVRADTLPASYGVVKKGGVIVSVTGDPDPAECDKRGIRCSGVMAHPDANVLQELTKLIEANKITPVVSQTFPLAEAAKAHQQIETRHTRGKIVLRVAPKAKS
;
A
#
# COMPACT_ATOMS: atom_id res chain seq x y z
N MET A 1 23.94 16.82 57.72
CA MET A 1 23.05 17.62 56.86
C MET A 1 23.55 17.46 55.41
N ARG A 2 22.98 16.52 54.65
CA ARG A 2 23.38 16.23 53.25
C ARG A 2 22.27 16.76 52.34
N ILE A 3 22.59 17.75 51.49
CA ILE A 3 21.67 18.36 50.55
C ILE A 3 21.79 17.56 49.23
N SER A 4 20.74 16.85 48.89
CA SER A 4 20.58 16.15 47.59
C SER A 4 20.18 17.18 46.53
N ARG A 5 21.04 17.39 45.52
CA ARG A 5 20.70 18.18 44.31
C ARG A 5 20.16 17.22 43.22
N THR A 6 18.87 17.28 43.03
CA THR A 6 18.20 16.60 41.93
C THR A 6 18.44 17.39 40.61
N LEU A 7 19.24 16.82 39.71
CA LEU A 7 19.45 17.37 38.38
C LEU A 7 18.19 17.01 37.51
N LYS A 8 17.41 18.02 37.14
CA LYS A 8 16.38 17.87 36.09
C LYS A 8 17.10 17.89 34.74
N VAL A 9 17.11 16.74 34.06
CA VAL A 9 17.55 16.64 32.67
C VAL A 9 16.38 17.16 31.80
N ILE A 10 16.55 18.34 31.22
CA ILE A 10 15.66 18.88 30.19
C ILE A 10 16.13 18.30 28.85
N ALA A 11 15.38 17.37 28.31
CA ALA A 11 15.61 16.84 26.97
C ALA A 11 15.25 17.92 25.93
N PHE A 12 16.25 18.58 25.38
CA PHE A 12 16.07 19.41 24.18
C PHE A 12 15.87 18.49 22.97
N ALA A 13 14.65 18.49 22.41
CA ALA A 13 14.42 17.94 21.10
C ALA A 13 15.14 18.80 20.06
N ALA A 14 16.25 18.31 19.51
CA ALA A 14 16.96 18.96 18.43
C ALA A 14 16.08 18.88 17.17
N VAL A 15 15.46 19.99 16.80
CA VAL A 15 14.86 20.17 15.46
C VAL A 15 16.05 20.34 14.51
N ALA A 16 16.26 19.36 13.64
CA ALA A 16 17.27 19.46 12.59
C ALA A 16 16.80 20.50 11.58
N VAL A 17 17.40 21.67 11.62
CA VAL A 17 17.18 22.74 10.63
C VAL A 17 17.95 22.35 9.37
N PHE A 18 17.25 22.08 8.30
CA PHE A 18 17.82 21.91 6.98
C PHE A 18 18.52 23.22 6.57
N SER A 19 19.82 23.22 6.35
CA SER A 19 20.52 24.37 5.78
C SER A 19 20.03 24.58 4.35
N ALA A 20 18.98 25.38 4.21
CA ALA A 20 18.40 25.76 2.92
C ALA A 20 19.28 26.83 2.26
N HIS A 21 20.28 26.41 1.51
CA HIS A 21 20.90 27.31 0.55
C HIS A 21 19.96 27.41 -0.66
N GLY A 22 19.11 28.44 -0.68
CA GLY A 22 18.43 28.93 -1.88
C GLY A 22 16.94 28.64 -2.09
N ALA A 23 16.21 28.03 -1.16
CA ALA A 23 14.77 27.85 -1.35
C ALA A 23 13.97 29.01 -0.72
N THR A 24 13.46 29.92 -1.55
CA THR A 24 12.63 31.09 -1.15
C THR A 24 11.12 30.79 -1.04
N GLY A 25 10.72 29.51 -1.09
CA GLY A 25 9.32 29.08 -1.05
C GLY A 25 8.80 28.72 0.35
N PRO A 26 7.47 28.52 0.50
CA PRO A 26 6.87 28.09 1.77
C PRO A 26 7.41 26.71 2.18
N LEU A 27 7.57 26.51 3.50
CA LEU A 27 7.97 25.23 4.08
C LEU A 27 6.75 24.34 4.30
N MET A 28 7.01 23.01 4.37
CA MET A 28 6.04 21.99 4.73
C MET A 28 6.68 20.96 5.67
N LYS A 29 5.87 20.28 6.46
CA LYS A 29 6.31 19.12 7.25
C LYS A 29 6.36 17.88 6.37
N ALA A 30 7.45 17.13 6.49
CA ALA A 30 7.64 15.85 5.81
C ALA A 30 8.46 14.90 6.67
N VAL A 31 8.29 13.59 6.45
CA VAL A 31 9.15 12.56 7.01
C VAL A 31 10.28 12.29 6.00
N VAL A 32 11.49 12.64 6.38
CA VAL A 32 12.68 12.59 5.53
C VAL A 32 13.55 11.40 5.91
N LEU A 33 14.01 10.68 4.90
CA LEU A 33 15.01 9.62 4.99
C LEU A 33 16.36 10.16 4.51
N HIS A 34 17.27 10.44 5.45
CA HIS A 34 18.62 10.93 5.12
C HIS A 34 19.58 9.81 4.75
N GLU A 35 19.46 8.67 5.40
CA GLU A 35 20.29 7.47 5.22
C GLU A 35 19.44 6.21 5.33
N TYR A 36 19.95 5.11 4.80
CA TYR A 36 19.29 3.80 4.97
C TYR A 36 19.39 3.36 6.43
N GLY A 37 18.38 2.65 6.90
CA GLY A 37 18.41 2.16 8.29
C GLY A 37 17.10 1.52 8.74
N GLY A 38 16.99 1.37 10.04
CA GLY A 38 15.78 0.95 10.73
C GLY A 38 14.68 2.03 10.72
N PRO A 39 13.52 1.78 11.33
CA PRO A 39 12.41 2.75 11.37
C PRO A 39 12.82 4.13 11.92
N GLU A 40 13.79 4.17 12.80
CA GLU A 40 14.37 5.39 13.39
C GLU A 40 15.07 6.33 12.39
N ALA A 41 15.40 5.84 11.18
CA ALA A 41 15.96 6.67 10.11
C ALA A 41 14.93 7.66 9.53
N LEU A 42 13.64 7.43 9.78
CA LEU A 42 12.55 8.31 9.39
C LEU A 42 12.46 9.49 10.36
N LYS A 43 12.74 10.70 9.89
CA LYS A 43 12.74 11.91 10.70
C LYS A 43 11.74 12.93 10.19
N LEU A 44 10.88 13.44 11.08
CA LEU A 44 10.04 14.60 10.76
C LEU A 44 10.92 15.84 10.64
N ALA A 45 10.78 16.58 9.56
CA ALA A 45 11.52 17.81 9.28
C ALA A 45 10.64 18.82 8.57
N GLU A 46 11.04 20.08 8.58
CA GLU A 46 10.52 21.14 7.69
C GLU A 46 11.40 21.20 6.44
N VAL A 47 10.76 21.12 5.30
CA VAL A 47 11.43 21.12 3.99
C VAL A 47 10.70 22.08 3.04
N PRO A 48 11.34 22.54 1.96
CA PRO A 48 10.66 23.33 0.95
C PRO A 48 9.45 22.57 0.37
N ARG A 49 8.32 23.25 0.27
CA ARG A 49 7.13 22.74 -0.41
C ARG A 49 7.44 22.58 -1.90
N PRO A 50 7.11 21.42 -2.51
CA PRO A 50 7.36 21.24 -3.94
C PRO A 50 6.42 22.10 -4.78
N GLU A 51 6.92 22.55 -5.93
CA GLU A 51 6.09 23.13 -7.00
C GLU A 51 5.82 22.03 -8.04
N PRO A 52 4.61 21.94 -8.59
CA PRO A 52 4.31 20.98 -9.63
C PRO A 52 5.00 21.39 -10.94
N LYS A 53 5.56 20.40 -11.66
CA LYS A 53 5.98 20.59 -13.05
C LYS A 53 4.75 20.74 -13.94
N ASP A 54 4.96 21.05 -15.20
CA ASP A 54 3.88 21.29 -16.16
C ASP A 54 2.92 20.10 -16.29
N ASP A 55 3.40 18.86 -16.13
CA ASP A 55 2.64 17.60 -16.22
C ASP A 55 2.24 17.02 -14.84
N GLU A 56 2.39 17.81 -13.76
CA GLU A 56 2.14 17.34 -12.39
C GLU A 56 0.98 18.13 -11.73
N VAL A 57 0.36 17.46 -10.77
CA VAL A 57 -0.67 18.01 -9.88
C VAL A 57 -0.09 18.05 -8.47
N LEU A 58 -0.09 19.22 -7.85
CA LEU A 58 0.26 19.35 -6.44
C LEU A 58 -0.97 19.02 -5.59
N VAL A 59 -0.82 18.00 -4.76
CA VAL A 59 -1.87 17.54 -3.84
C VAL A 59 -1.49 17.94 -2.41
N ARG A 60 -2.40 18.63 -1.73
CA ARG A 60 -2.35 18.80 -0.27
C ARG A 60 -2.81 17.50 0.36
N VAL A 61 -1.86 16.78 0.94
CA VAL A 61 -2.08 15.41 1.49
C VAL A 61 -2.83 15.50 2.81
N ILE A 62 -3.89 14.72 2.94
CA ILE A 62 -4.66 14.56 4.19
C ILE A 62 -4.29 13.28 4.90
N ALA A 63 -4.09 12.20 4.12
CA ALA A 63 -3.64 10.91 4.62
C ALA A 63 -2.71 10.25 3.62
N ALA A 64 -1.77 9.46 4.12
CA ALA A 64 -0.90 8.56 3.35
C ALA A 64 -1.01 7.14 3.92
N ALA A 65 -0.68 6.10 3.15
CA ALA A 65 -0.67 4.76 3.72
C ALA A 65 0.69 4.08 3.59
N VAL A 66 0.95 3.17 4.53
CA VAL A 66 2.22 2.46 4.65
C VAL A 66 2.15 1.12 3.90
N ASN A 67 3.22 0.82 3.17
CA ASN A 67 3.38 -0.41 2.41
C ASN A 67 4.71 -1.10 2.73
N PRO A 68 4.83 -2.42 2.55
CA PRO A 68 6.10 -3.11 2.69
C PRO A 68 7.24 -2.52 1.83
N VAL A 69 6.91 -2.01 0.63
CA VAL A 69 7.89 -1.39 -0.26
C VAL A 69 8.52 -0.13 0.34
N ASP A 70 7.80 0.63 1.16
CA ASP A 70 8.33 1.79 1.88
C ASP A 70 9.49 1.36 2.81
N ALA A 71 9.30 0.23 3.52
CA ALA A 71 10.34 -0.34 4.36
C ALA A 71 11.54 -0.86 3.54
N TYR A 72 11.30 -1.48 2.38
CA TYR A 72 12.37 -1.95 1.50
C TYR A 72 13.20 -0.78 0.95
N VAL A 73 12.58 0.34 0.58
CA VAL A 73 13.28 1.57 0.17
C VAL A 73 14.06 2.16 1.33
N ARG A 74 13.46 2.25 2.51
CA ARG A 74 14.12 2.75 3.71
C ARG A 74 15.35 1.92 4.09
N GLN A 75 15.28 0.60 3.94
CA GLN A 75 16.38 -0.34 4.22
C GLN A 75 17.45 -0.39 3.11
N GLY A 76 17.25 0.30 2.00
CA GLY A 76 18.19 0.30 0.86
C GLY A 76 18.11 -0.94 -0.03
N MET A 77 17.15 -1.83 0.16
CA MET A 77 17.01 -3.06 -0.61
C MET A 77 16.76 -2.81 -2.11
N LEU A 78 16.27 -1.62 -2.46
CA LEU A 78 15.98 -1.22 -3.83
C LEU A 78 16.98 -0.19 -4.39
N SER A 79 18.10 0.07 -3.71
CA SER A 79 19.11 1.05 -4.13
C SER A 79 19.68 0.77 -5.53
N LYS A 80 19.95 -0.49 -5.86
CA LYS A 80 20.42 -0.92 -7.19
C LYS A 80 19.40 -0.66 -8.32
N ARG A 81 18.15 -0.32 -8.00
CA ARG A 81 17.09 0.03 -8.96
C ARG A 81 16.96 1.55 -9.16
N GLY A 82 17.94 2.34 -8.76
CA GLY A 82 17.93 3.80 -8.88
C GLY A 82 17.19 4.54 -7.78
N LEU A 83 16.88 3.86 -6.69
CA LEU A 83 16.22 4.43 -5.49
C LEU A 83 17.25 4.77 -4.39
N ASP A 84 18.40 5.29 -4.81
CA ASP A 84 19.55 5.60 -3.94
C ASP A 84 19.71 7.09 -3.61
N LYS A 85 18.93 7.98 -4.23
CA LYS A 85 18.99 9.42 -3.95
C LYS A 85 18.56 9.72 -2.52
N ARG A 86 19.41 10.45 -1.79
CA ARG A 86 19.17 10.92 -0.42
C ARG A 86 19.55 12.39 -0.32
N PRO A 87 18.88 13.21 0.51
CA PRO A 87 17.69 12.87 1.29
C PRO A 87 16.46 12.61 0.42
N ALA A 88 15.53 11.78 0.90
CA ALA A 88 14.31 11.42 0.19
C ALA A 88 13.08 11.48 1.11
N ILE A 89 11.93 11.84 0.54
CA ILE A 89 10.63 11.66 1.17
C ILE A 89 10.01 10.43 0.51
N ILE A 90 9.80 9.37 1.28
CA ILE A 90 9.16 8.13 0.81
C ILE A 90 7.64 8.21 0.94
N GLY A 91 6.95 7.09 0.71
CA GLY A 91 5.49 7.00 0.73
C GLY A 91 4.90 7.09 -0.68
N TYR A 92 4.03 6.15 -1.00
CA TYR A 92 3.54 5.95 -2.37
C TYR A 92 2.02 5.97 -2.48
N ASP A 93 1.31 5.93 -1.36
CA ASP A 93 -0.14 6.03 -1.27
C ASP A 93 -0.53 7.34 -0.62
N ILE A 94 -1.32 8.16 -1.30
CA ILE A 94 -1.87 9.39 -0.74
C ILE A 94 -3.35 9.54 -1.02
N ALA A 95 -4.04 10.28 -0.16
CA ALA A 95 -5.34 10.87 -0.42
C ALA A 95 -5.34 12.32 0.09
N GLY A 96 -5.90 13.23 -0.69
CA GLY A 96 -5.86 14.64 -0.37
C GLY A 96 -6.71 15.48 -1.31
N VAL A 97 -6.40 16.77 -1.36
CA VAL A 97 -7.11 17.75 -2.16
C VAL A 97 -6.13 18.40 -3.13
N VAL A 98 -6.52 18.53 -4.38
CA VAL A 98 -5.73 19.24 -5.40
C VAL A 98 -5.55 20.67 -4.96
N GLU A 99 -4.30 21.10 -4.84
CA GLU A 99 -3.91 22.46 -4.49
C GLU A 99 -3.67 23.32 -5.73
N LYS A 100 -2.91 22.76 -6.70
CA LYS A 100 -2.49 23.45 -7.91
C LYS A 100 -2.21 22.42 -9.01
N THR A 101 -2.43 22.79 -10.26
CA THR A 101 -2.08 21.98 -11.44
C THR A 101 -0.98 22.66 -12.25
N GLY A 102 -0.12 21.85 -12.87
CA GLY A 102 0.82 22.32 -13.89
C GLY A 102 0.11 22.75 -15.17
N ALA A 103 0.82 23.44 -16.04
CA ALA A 103 0.27 24.08 -17.25
C ALA A 103 -0.24 23.08 -18.29
N ASN A 104 0.37 21.88 -18.35
CA ASN A 104 0.05 20.83 -19.31
C ASN A 104 -0.88 19.74 -18.74
N VAL A 105 -1.30 19.88 -17.48
CA VAL A 105 -2.31 18.97 -16.87
C VAL A 105 -3.63 19.17 -17.62
N THR A 106 -4.26 18.06 -18.00
CA THR A 106 -5.56 18.12 -18.68
C THR A 106 -6.62 18.70 -17.71
N LYS A 107 -7.76 19.20 -18.24
CA LYS A 107 -8.82 19.76 -17.39
C LYS A 107 -9.55 18.72 -16.52
N LYS A 108 -9.00 17.52 -16.39
CA LYS A 108 -9.57 16.41 -15.60
C LYS A 108 -9.55 16.71 -14.11
N PHE A 109 -8.53 17.42 -13.62
CA PHE A 109 -8.37 17.81 -12.22
C PHE A 109 -8.27 19.32 -12.08
N LYS A 110 -8.85 19.85 -11.00
CA LYS A 110 -8.80 21.28 -10.63
C LYS A 110 -8.59 21.44 -9.13
N ALA A 111 -8.11 22.61 -8.74
CA ALA A 111 -7.99 22.97 -7.33
C ALA A 111 -9.30 22.75 -6.57
N GLY A 112 -9.21 22.12 -5.40
CA GLY A 112 -10.34 21.73 -4.57
C GLY A 112 -10.87 20.30 -4.79
N ASP A 113 -10.49 19.62 -5.86
CA ASP A 113 -10.92 18.25 -6.10
C ASP A 113 -10.31 17.29 -5.07
N ALA A 114 -11.15 16.43 -4.48
CA ALA A 114 -10.70 15.35 -3.61
C ALA A 114 -10.19 14.19 -4.46
N VAL A 115 -8.93 13.80 -4.23
CA VAL A 115 -8.21 12.81 -5.03
C VAL A 115 -7.49 11.77 -4.17
N TYR A 116 -7.09 10.67 -4.79
CA TYR A 116 -6.18 9.68 -4.22
C TYR A 116 -5.24 9.16 -5.30
N ALA A 117 -4.03 8.77 -4.91
CA ALA A 117 -2.99 8.44 -5.87
C ALA A 117 -2.05 7.33 -5.41
N TYR A 118 -1.59 6.53 -6.38
CA TYR A 118 -0.45 5.65 -6.28
C TYR A 118 0.75 6.33 -6.92
N LEU A 119 1.58 6.97 -6.12
CA LEU A 119 2.78 7.67 -6.60
C LEU A 119 3.83 6.66 -7.08
N SER A 120 4.49 6.97 -8.19
CA SER A 120 5.60 6.14 -8.68
C SER A 120 6.65 5.92 -7.59
N ILE A 121 7.08 4.65 -7.41
CA ILE A 121 8.11 4.29 -6.44
C ILE A 121 9.46 4.98 -6.72
N MET A 122 9.69 5.39 -7.98
CA MET A 122 10.90 6.12 -8.37
C MET A 122 10.92 7.57 -7.86
N ARG A 123 9.77 8.10 -7.45
CA ARG A 123 9.64 9.48 -6.96
C ARG A 123 9.29 9.52 -5.47
N GLY A 124 8.25 8.80 -5.04
CA GLY A 124 7.71 8.88 -3.69
C GLY A 124 7.10 10.24 -3.37
N GLY A 125 7.25 10.69 -2.13
CA GLY A 125 6.82 12.00 -1.66
C GLY A 125 5.56 11.98 -0.81
N GLY A 126 4.94 10.83 -0.58
CA GLY A 126 3.65 10.73 0.11
C GLY A 126 3.68 11.01 1.61
N TYR A 127 4.84 10.91 2.26
CA TYR A 127 4.95 11.18 3.70
C TYR A 127 5.23 12.66 3.97
N ALA A 128 4.40 13.55 3.43
CA ALA A 128 4.53 14.99 3.52
C ALA A 128 3.17 15.69 3.45
N GLU A 129 3.11 16.97 3.85
CA GLU A 129 1.89 17.78 3.75
C GLU A 129 1.49 18.08 2.29
N PHE A 130 2.45 18.05 1.37
CA PHE A 130 2.20 18.22 -0.07
C PHE A 130 3.04 17.23 -0.87
N ALA A 131 2.45 16.70 -1.94
CA ALA A 131 3.11 15.79 -2.86
C ALA A 131 2.69 16.07 -4.30
N ASN A 132 3.62 15.92 -5.24
CA ASN A 132 3.31 15.98 -6.66
C ASN A 132 2.90 14.58 -7.16
N ALA A 133 1.82 14.51 -7.93
CA ALA A 133 1.33 13.33 -8.62
C ALA A 133 1.19 13.62 -10.12
N LYS A 134 1.31 12.59 -10.96
CA LYS A 134 0.92 12.69 -12.37
C LYS A 134 -0.54 12.24 -12.55
N GLU A 135 -1.17 12.67 -13.65
CA GLU A 135 -2.57 12.31 -13.92
C GLU A 135 -2.79 10.81 -14.07
N ASP A 136 -1.79 10.07 -14.57
CA ASP A 136 -1.81 8.61 -14.72
C ASP A 136 -1.59 7.84 -13.40
N GLU A 137 -1.25 8.55 -12.33
CA GLU A 137 -1.05 7.99 -11.00
C GLU A 137 -2.26 8.20 -10.08
N MET A 138 -3.28 8.96 -10.49
CA MET A 138 -4.33 9.46 -9.58
C MET A 138 -5.74 9.34 -10.17
N SER A 139 -6.72 9.38 -9.26
CA SER A 139 -8.14 9.44 -9.60
C SER A 139 -8.90 10.28 -8.58
N VAL A 140 -10.15 10.64 -8.92
CA VAL A 140 -11.07 11.25 -7.96
C VAL A 140 -11.34 10.26 -6.83
N LYS A 141 -11.27 10.77 -5.60
CA LYS A 141 -11.53 9.98 -4.40
C LYS A 141 -12.99 9.48 -4.38
N PRO A 142 -13.24 8.19 -4.03
CA PRO A 142 -14.61 7.70 -3.83
C PRO A 142 -15.37 8.56 -2.80
N LYS A 143 -16.62 8.91 -3.11
CA LYS A 143 -17.41 9.87 -2.30
C LYS A 143 -17.84 9.30 -0.96
N ASN A 144 -18.05 7.98 -0.87
CA ASN A 144 -18.60 7.28 0.28
C ASN A 144 -17.56 6.83 1.32
N ILE A 145 -16.28 7.18 1.16
CA ILE A 145 -15.21 6.92 2.14
C ILE A 145 -14.43 8.19 2.46
N ASP A 146 -13.85 8.24 3.67
CA ASP A 146 -12.99 9.31 4.11
C ASP A 146 -11.58 9.24 3.47
N PHE A 147 -10.72 10.23 3.75
CA PHE A 147 -9.37 10.29 3.20
C PHE A 147 -8.45 9.21 3.77
N GLU A 148 -8.64 8.76 5.02
CA GLU A 148 -7.84 7.70 5.62
C GLU A 148 -8.11 6.36 4.90
N LYS A 149 -9.38 6.03 4.67
CA LYS A 149 -9.76 4.85 3.88
C LYS A 149 -9.33 4.99 2.42
N ALA A 150 -9.44 6.18 1.84
CA ALA A 150 -9.03 6.42 0.46
C ALA A 150 -7.52 6.25 0.28
N ALA A 151 -6.68 6.75 1.20
CA ALA A 151 -5.23 6.55 1.16
C ALA A 151 -4.83 5.07 1.28
N ALA A 152 -5.65 4.23 1.90
CA ALA A 152 -5.39 2.80 2.05
C ALA A 152 -5.53 1.99 0.74
N VAL A 153 -6.12 2.58 -0.31
CA VAL A 153 -6.52 1.88 -1.54
C VAL A 153 -5.38 1.76 -2.56
N PRO A 154 -4.68 2.85 -2.97
CA PRO A 154 -4.06 2.92 -4.30
C PRO A 154 -3.09 1.78 -4.59
N LEU A 155 -1.97 1.64 -3.89
CA LEU A 155 -0.98 0.61 -4.18
C LEU A 155 -1.52 -0.79 -3.94
N ALA A 156 -2.17 -1.04 -2.81
CA ALA A 156 -2.58 -2.38 -2.42
C ALA A 156 -3.71 -2.93 -3.32
N ALA A 157 -4.72 -2.10 -3.61
CA ALA A 157 -5.83 -2.50 -4.46
C ALA A 157 -5.43 -2.58 -5.94
N THR A 158 -4.54 -1.69 -6.42
CA THR A 158 -3.97 -1.79 -7.77
C THR A 158 -3.14 -3.07 -7.92
N THR A 159 -2.35 -3.43 -6.91
CA THR A 159 -1.61 -4.71 -6.91
C THR A 159 -2.57 -5.90 -7.02
N ALA A 160 -3.63 -5.92 -6.22
CA ALA A 160 -4.63 -6.98 -6.26
C ALA A 160 -5.35 -7.04 -7.63
N TRP A 161 -5.68 -5.87 -8.20
CA TRP A 161 -6.30 -5.77 -9.53
C TRP A 161 -5.38 -6.31 -10.61
N GLN A 162 -4.16 -5.80 -10.72
CA GLN A 162 -3.19 -6.23 -11.73
C GLN A 162 -2.85 -7.72 -11.62
N ALA A 163 -2.83 -8.26 -10.39
CA ALA A 163 -2.61 -9.69 -10.17
C ALA A 163 -3.80 -10.54 -10.65
N LEU A 164 -5.03 -10.17 -10.29
CA LEU A 164 -6.21 -10.99 -10.54
C LEU A 164 -6.82 -10.73 -11.91
N ILE A 165 -6.93 -9.45 -12.33
CA ILE A 165 -7.64 -9.07 -13.55
C ILE A 165 -6.70 -9.06 -14.76
N ASP A 166 -5.55 -8.39 -14.64
CA ASP A 166 -4.68 -8.20 -15.79
C ASP A 166 -3.79 -9.43 -16.05
N THR A 167 -3.32 -10.09 -14.97
CA THR A 167 -2.39 -11.23 -15.05
C THR A 167 -3.11 -12.58 -15.02
N ALA A 168 -3.86 -12.86 -13.96
CA ALA A 168 -4.59 -14.13 -13.83
C ALA A 168 -5.76 -14.21 -14.80
N LYS A 169 -6.42 -13.06 -15.09
CA LYS A 169 -7.61 -12.94 -15.93
C LYS A 169 -8.75 -13.79 -15.40
N ILE A 170 -9.10 -13.53 -14.11
CA ILE A 170 -10.16 -14.31 -13.46
C ILE A 170 -11.53 -14.04 -14.09
N ASP A 171 -12.32 -15.10 -14.21
CA ASP A 171 -13.68 -15.09 -14.70
C ASP A 171 -14.69 -15.53 -13.63
N GLU A 172 -15.97 -15.28 -13.88
CA GLU A 172 -17.08 -15.72 -13.04
C GLU A 172 -17.09 -17.26 -12.89
N GLY A 173 -17.38 -17.72 -11.68
CA GLY A 173 -17.45 -19.14 -11.33
C GLY A 173 -16.10 -19.81 -11.05
N GLN A 174 -14.98 -19.18 -11.37
CA GLN A 174 -13.66 -19.72 -11.04
C GLN A 174 -13.41 -19.74 -9.53
N THR A 175 -12.60 -20.71 -9.09
CA THR A 175 -12.15 -20.81 -7.69
C THR A 175 -10.77 -20.20 -7.54
N VAL A 176 -10.65 -19.21 -6.66
CA VAL A 176 -9.41 -18.46 -6.39
C VAL A 176 -8.97 -18.72 -4.95
N LEU A 177 -7.76 -19.25 -4.77
CA LEU A 177 -7.11 -19.36 -3.46
C LEU A 177 -6.22 -18.13 -3.25
N ILE A 178 -6.45 -17.40 -2.15
CA ILE A 178 -5.70 -16.18 -1.79
C ILE A 178 -4.94 -16.44 -0.49
N HIS A 179 -3.61 -16.51 -0.56
CA HIS A 179 -2.78 -16.57 0.63
C HIS A 179 -2.63 -15.18 1.26
N GLY A 180 -2.88 -15.09 2.58
CA GLY A 180 -2.82 -13.83 3.31
C GLY A 180 -4.02 -12.92 3.05
N GLY A 181 -5.22 -13.49 2.95
CA GLY A 181 -6.47 -12.78 2.65
C GLY A 181 -6.83 -11.64 3.62
N SER A 182 -6.26 -11.62 4.82
CA SER A 182 -6.48 -10.56 5.82
C SER A 182 -5.50 -9.39 5.72
N GLY A 183 -4.45 -9.50 4.88
CA GLY A 183 -3.41 -8.49 4.72
C GLY A 183 -3.82 -7.34 3.78
N GLY A 184 -2.89 -6.40 3.56
CA GLY A 184 -3.15 -5.21 2.74
C GLY A 184 -3.64 -5.53 1.32
N VAL A 185 -2.88 -6.31 0.55
CA VAL A 185 -3.26 -6.72 -0.82
C VAL A 185 -4.38 -7.77 -0.77
N GLY A 186 -4.26 -8.77 0.13
CA GLY A 186 -5.20 -9.89 0.20
C GLY A 186 -6.63 -9.45 0.50
N SER A 187 -6.84 -8.45 1.36
CA SER A 187 -8.20 -7.97 1.69
C SER A 187 -8.89 -7.29 0.50
N PHE A 188 -8.16 -6.63 -0.38
CA PHE A 188 -8.69 -6.13 -1.64
C PHE A 188 -8.88 -7.25 -2.66
N ALA A 189 -7.93 -8.19 -2.74
CA ALA A 189 -8.01 -9.32 -3.67
C ALA A 189 -9.26 -10.19 -3.43
N VAL A 190 -9.58 -10.47 -2.17
CA VAL A 190 -10.83 -11.17 -1.81
C VAL A 190 -12.04 -10.44 -2.37
N GLN A 191 -12.17 -9.14 -2.12
CA GLN A 191 -13.33 -8.36 -2.52
C GLN A 191 -13.40 -8.16 -4.05
N ILE A 192 -12.27 -7.97 -4.72
CA ILE A 192 -12.20 -7.89 -6.20
C ILE A 192 -12.65 -9.23 -6.81
N ALA A 193 -12.14 -10.36 -6.31
CA ALA A 193 -12.53 -11.68 -6.80
C ALA A 193 -14.02 -11.95 -6.57
N LYS A 194 -14.56 -11.59 -5.41
CA LYS A 194 -16.00 -11.69 -5.12
C LYS A 194 -16.82 -10.79 -6.05
N ALA A 195 -16.38 -9.56 -6.30
CA ALA A 195 -17.07 -8.64 -7.22
C ALA A 195 -17.09 -9.14 -8.68
N ARG A 196 -16.15 -10.02 -9.04
CA ARG A 196 -16.06 -10.71 -10.33
C ARG A 196 -16.85 -12.03 -10.38
N GLY A 197 -17.54 -12.41 -9.30
CA GLY A 197 -18.33 -13.65 -9.26
C GLY A 197 -17.50 -14.92 -9.01
N ALA A 198 -16.26 -14.78 -8.59
CA ALA A 198 -15.42 -15.93 -8.25
C ALA A 198 -15.78 -16.54 -6.89
N LYS A 199 -15.52 -17.84 -6.74
CA LYS A 199 -15.47 -18.53 -5.44
C LYS A 199 -14.12 -18.28 -4.79
N VAL A 200 -14.10 -17.76 -3.58
CA VAL A 200 -12.87 -17.35 -2.91
C VAL A 200 -12.57 -18.25 -1.72
N ILE A 201 -11.39 -18.86 -1.73
CA ILE A 201 -10.77 -19.53 -0.60
C ILE A 201 -9.64 -18.62 -0.12
N ALA A 202 -9.53 -18.35 1.19
CA ALA A 202 -8.45 -17.51 1.67
C ALA A 202 -7.83 -18.03 2.96
N THR A 203 -6.50 -17.86 3.10
CA THR A 203 -5.76 -18.20 4.31
C THR A 203 -5.51 -16.96 5.17
N ALA A 204 -5.67 -17.10 6.49
CA ALA A 204 -5.26 -16.12 7.49
C ALA A 204 -4.97 -16.85 8.81
N SER A 205 -4.42 -16.13 9.82
CA SER A 205 -4.30 -16.67 11.18
C SER A 205 -5.67 -16.75 11.88
N SER A 206 -5.73 -17.50 12.99
CA SER A 206 -6.93 -17.61 13.84
C SER A 206 -7.54 -16.27 14.19
N ALA A 207 -6.72 -15.27 14.54
CA ALA A 207 -7.16 -13.92 14.92
C ALA A 207 -7.82 -13.12 13.78
N ASN A 208 -7.74 -13.59 12.54
CA ASN A 208 -8.25 -12.88 11.36
C ASN A 208 -9.34 -13.65 10.60
N GLN A 209 -9.84 -14.78 11.14
CA GLN A 209 -10.88 -15.57 10.48
C GLN A 209 -12.22 -14.80 10.41
N ASP A 210 -12.51 -13.98 11.41
CA ASP A 210 -13.69 -13.09 11.44
C ASP A 210 -13.64 -12.06 10.28
N LEU A 211 -12.45 -11.49 9.99
CA LEU A 211 -12.30 -10.57 8.87
C LEU A 211 -12.55 -11.27 7.54
N LEU A 212 -12.01 -12.47 7.33
CA LEU A 212 -12.24 -13.20 6.08
C LEU A 212 -13.73 -13.43 5.83
N LYS A 213 -14.49 -13.77 6.88
CA LYS A 213 -15.95 -13.91 6.80
C LYS A 213 -16.63 -12.59 6.41
N GLN A 214 -16.23 -11.47 7.06
CA GLN A 214 -16.75 -10.13 6.73
C GLN A 214 -16.45 -9.70 5.30
N LEU A 215 -15.31 -10.12 4.74
CA LEU A 215 -14.93 -9.85 3.34
C LEU A 215 -15.66 -10.75 2.33
N GLY A 216 -16.46 -11.71 2.79
CA GLY A 216 -17.25 -12.58 1.92
C GLY A 216 -16.49 -13.79 1.36
N VAL A 217 -15.44 -14.25 2.05
CA VAL A 217 -14.71 -15.47 1.68
C VAL A 217 -15.63 -16.69 1.80
N ASP A 218 -15.70 -17.55 0.78
CA ASP A 218 -16.54 -18.74 0.76
C ASP A 218 -15.96 -19.86 1.64
N GLN A 219 -14.62 -19.98 1.69
CA GLN A 219 -13.92 -20.90 2.57
C GLN A 219 -12.70 -20.24 3.19
N SER A 220 -12.74 -20.02 4.49
CA SER A 220 -11.59 -19.48 5.23
C SER A 220 -10.77 -20.62 5.84
N ILE A 221 -9.44 -20.51 5.76
CA ILE A 221 -8.48 -21.50 6.27
C ILE A 221 -7.58 -20.82 7.29
N ASP A 222 -7.58 -21.35 8.50
CA ASP A 222 -6.64 -20.98 9.54
C ASP A 222 -5.32 -21.72 9.32
N TYR A 223 -4.30 -21.03 8.78
CA TYR A 223 -3.01 -21.63 8.49
C TYR A 223 -2.22 -22.04 9.75
N THR A 224 -2.65 -21.60 10.94
CA THR A 224 -1.99 -21.95 12.21
C THR A 224 -2.38 -23.35 12.70
N THR A 225 -3.51 -23.85 12.22
CA THR A 225 -4.07 -25.17 12.61
C THR A 225 -4.26 -26.12 11.44
N THR A 226 -4.35 -25.61 10.22
CA THR A 226 -4.71 -26.38 9.04
C THR A 226 -3.76 -26.09 7.87
N LYS A 227 -3.14 -27.13 7.34
CA LYS A 227 -2.37 -27.04 6.10
C LYS A 227 -3.35 -26.92 4.93
N PHE A 228 -3.29 -25.83 4.18
CA PHE A 228 -4.24 -25.57 3.10
C PHE A 228 -4.24 -26.66 2.03
N GLN A 229 -3.11 -27.27 1.73
CA GLN A 229 -2.97 -28.34 0.72
C GLN A 229 -3.69 -29.65 1.11
N ASP A 230 -4.08 -29.81 2.36
CA ASP A 230 -4.84 -30.98 2.82
C ASP A 230 -6.34 -30.81 2.57
N VAL A 231 -6.81 -29.56 2.40
CA VAL A 231 -8.24 -29.21 2.31
C VAL A 231 -8.62 -28.45 1.03
N VAL A 232 -7.63 -28.10 0.19
CA VAL A 232 -7.84 -27.39 -1.09
C VAL A 232 -7.27 -28.23 -2.23
N LYS A 233 -8.05 -28.35 -3.32
CA LYS A 233 -7.63 -29.01 -4.56
C LYS A 233 -8.28 -28.35 -5.76
N ASP A 234 -7.63 -28.46 -6.91
CA ASP A 234 -8.16 -28.13 -8.23
C ASP A 234 -8.68 -26.66 -8.36
N VAL A 235 -7.98 -25.72 -7.73
CA VAL A 235 -8.31 -24.29 -7.89
C VAL A 235 -7.84 -23.77 -9.25
N ASP A 236 -8.58 -22.80 -9.79
CA ASP A 236 -8.24 -22.13 -11.05
C ASP A 236 -7.04 -21.20 -10.90
N VAL A 237 -7.01 -20.48 -9.79
CA VAL A 237 -6.03 -19.43 -9.53
C VAL A 237 -5.52 -19.53 -8.09
N VAL A 238 -4.21 -19.39 -7.91
CA VAL A 238 -3.61 -19.05 -6.62
C VAL A 238 -3.03 -17.65 -6.70
N LEU A 239 -3.43 -16.77 -5.78
CA LEU A 239 -2.78 -15.49 -5.54
C LEU A 239 -1.97 -15.56 -4.25
N ASN A 240 -0.65 -15.43 -4.37
CA ASN A 240 0.24 -15.40 -3.21
C ASN A 240 0.56 -13.95 -2.80
N CYS A 241 0.03 -13.53 -1.63
CA CYS A 241 0.31 -12.22 -1.02
C CYS A 241 1.20 -12.33 0.24
N VAL A 242 1.77 -13.51 0.50
CA VAL A 242 2.66 -13.79 1.63
C VAL A 242 4.03 -14.20 1.12
N ARG A 243 4.90 -14.70 2.01
CA ARG A 243 6.24 -15.14 1.61
C ARG A 243 6.18 -16.26 0.56
N ALA A 244 7.27 -16.37 -0.21
CA ALA A 244 7.39 -17.39 -1.25
C ALA A 244 7.42 -18.85 -0.72
N ASP A 245 7.57 -19.05 0.59
CA ASP A 245 7.56 -20.36 1.24
C ASP A 245 6.21 -21.11 1.14
N THR A 246 5.13 -20.43 0.78
CA THR A 246 3.84 -21.06 0.45
C THR A 246 3.79 -21.65 -0.96
N LEU A 247 4.65 -21.17 -1.87
CA LEU A 247 4.61 -21.55 -3.29
C LEU A 247 4.81 -23.07 -3.53
N PRO A 248 5.76 -23.77 -2.85
CA PRO A 248 5.96 -25.20 -3.08
C PRO A 248 4.69 -26.04 -2.90
N ALA A 249 3.91 -25.74 -1.86
CA ALA A 249 2.64 -26.45 -1.63
C ALA A 249 1.52 -25.97 -2.58
N SER A 250 1.59 -24.70 -3.02
CA SER A 250 0.60 -24.11 -3.92
C SER A 250 0.58 -24.74 -5.31
N TYR A 251 1.73 -25.19 -5.82
CA TYR A 251 1.78 -25.89 -7.12
C TYR A 251 0.91 -27.15 -7.16
N GLY A 252 0.72 -27.82 -6.01
CA GLY A 252 -0.04 -29.06 -5.93
C GLY A 252 -1.55 -28.91 -5.86
N VAL A 253 -2.05 -27.69 -5.65
CA VAL A 253 -3.49 -27.41 -5.50
C VAL A 253 -4.11 -26.72 -6.72
N VAL A 254 -3.30 -26.29 -7.67
CA VAL A 254 -3.76 -25.66 -8.91
C VAL A 254 -4.09 -26.73 -9.94
N LYS A 255 -5.25 -26.64 -10.58
CA LYS A 255 -5.63 -27.55 -11.66
C LYS A 255 -4.76 -27.33 -12.91
N LYS A 256 -4.64 -28.35 -13.77
CA LYS A 256 -3.98 -28.20 -15.07
C LYS A 256 -4.60 -27.07 -15.87
N GLY A 257 -3.78 -26.22 -16.47
CA GLY A 257 -4.22 -25.00 -17.18
C GLY A 257 -4.51 -23.80 -16.28
N GLY A 258 -4.50 -23.97 -14.95
CA GLY A 258 -4.67 -22.87 -13.98
C GLY A 258 -3.45 -21.97 -13.90
N VAL A 259 -3.47 -21.01 -12.96
CA VAL A 259 -2.40 -20.02 -12.83
C VAL A 259 -2.03 -19.75 -11.36
N ILE A 260 -0.73 -19.55 -11.11
CA ILE A 260 -0.20 -18.98 -9.88
C ILE A 260 0.30 -17.56 -10.16
N VAL A 261 -0.18 -16.59 -9.40
CA VAL A 261 0.31 -15.22 -9.40
C VAL A 261 0.88 -14.90 -8.02
N SER A 262 2.08 -14.32 -7.96
CA SER A 262 2.70 -13.92 -6.71
C SER A 262 3.09 -12.45 -6.71
N VAL A 263 2.84 -11.75 -5.61
CA VAL A 263 3.25 -10.36 -5.40
C VAL A 263 4.44 -10.23 -4.45
N THR A 264 5.01 -11.39 -4.04
CA THR A 264 6.10 -11.47 -3.04
C THR A 264 7.14 -12.53 -3.41
N GLY A 265 7.81 -12.37 -4.50
CA GLY A 265 8.76 -13.35 -5.05
C GLY A 265 8.14 -14.17 -6.17
N ASP A 266 8.97 -14.52 -7.13
CA ASP A 266 8.52 -15.16 -8.35
C ASP A 266 8.29 -16.67 -8.15
N PRO A 267 7.22 -17.24 -8.70
CA PRO A 267 7.04 -18.68 -8.80
C PRO A 267 8.14 -19.30 -9.68
N ASP A 268 8.49 -20.57 -9.44
CA ASP A 268 9.44 -21.30 -10.25
C ASP A 268 8.81 -21.73 -11.59
N PRO A 269 9.31 -21.21 -12.74
CA PRO A 269 8.76 -21.56 -14.05
C PRO A 269 8.85 -23.06 -14.36
N ALA A 270 9.93 -23.73 -13.92
CA ALA A 270 10.13 -25.16 -14.20
C ALA A 270 9.07 -26.03 -13.47
N GLU A 271 8.70 -25.68 -12.23
CA GLU A 271 7.62 -26.36 -11.52
C GLU A 271 6.26 -26.10 -12.16
N CYS A 272 6.05 -24.90 -12.73
CA CYS A 272 4.83 -24.58 -13.44
C CYS A 272 4.70 -25.37 -14.75
N ASP A 273 5.74 -25.40 -15.56
CA ASP A 273 5.79 -26.15 -16.83
C ASP A 273 5.53 -27.63 -16.61
N LYS A 274 6.21 -28.23 -15.60
CA LYS A 274 6.05 -29.63 -15.21
C LYS A 274 4.60 -30.01 -14.90
N ARG A 275 3.81 -29.05 -14.39
CA ARG A 275 2.41 -29.26 -13.98
C ARG A 275 1.39 -28.79 -15.02
N GLY A 276 1.87 -28.17 -16.10
CA GLY A 276 1.01 -27.58 -17.14
C GLY A 276 0.14 -26.45 -16.62
N ILE A 277 0.70 -25.61 -15.71
CA ILE A 277 0.08 -24.41 -15.18
C ILE A 277 0.86 -23.16 -15.61
N ARG A 278 0.22 -22.02 -15.62
CA ARG A 278 0.88 -20.73 -15.84
C ARG A 278 1.40 -20.17 -14.51
N CYS A 279 2.48 -19.40 -14.53
CA CYS A 279 2.90 -18.62 -13.36
C CYS A 279 3.47 -17.26 -13.72
N SER A 280 3.29 -16.30 -12.81
CA SER A 280 3.78 -14.94 -12.97
C SER A 280 4.06 -14.29 -11.62
N GLY A 281 5.19 -13.58 -11.54
CA GLY A 281 5.35 -12.54 -10.53
C GLY A 281 4.67 -11.25 -10.99
N VAL A 282 4.17 -10.45 -10.05
CA VAL A 282 3.59 -9.13 -10.32
C VAL A 282 4.31 -8.06 -9.52
N MET A 283 4.87 -7.10 -10.23
CA MET A 283 5.32 -5.82 -9.67
C MET A 283 4.33 -4.75 -10.12
N ALA A 284 3.49 -4.31 -9.19
CA ALA A 284 2.47 -3.32 -9.48
C ALA A 284 3.06 -1.96 -9.87
N HIS A 285 2.34 -1.28 -10.73
CA HIS A 285 2.66 0.08 -11.19
C HIS A 285 1.42 0.96 -11.10
N PRO A 286 1.60 2.30 -10.98
CA PRO A 286 0.49 3.24 -11.01
C PRO A 286 -0.35 3.10 -12.29
N ASP A 287 -1.67 3.18 -12.13
CA ASP A 287 -2.62 3.18 -13.25
C ASP A 287 -3.92 3.89 -12.84
N ALA A 288 -4.16 5.07 -13.42
CA ALA A 288 -5.36 5.86 -13.15
C ALA A 288 -6.65 5.16 -13.58
N ASN A 289 -6.62 4.32 -14.62
CA ASN A 289 -7.82 3.60 -15.07
C ASN A 289 -8.21 2.54 -14.04
N VAL A 290 -7.23 1.81 -13.49
CA VAL A 290 -7.46 0.87 -12.38
C VAL A 290 -8.05 1.59 -11.18
N LEU A 291 -7.51 2.76 -10.80
CA LEU A 291 -8.06 3.55 -9.70
C LEU A 291 -9.51 3.99 -9.98
N GLN A 292 -9.86 4.33 -11.21
CA GLN A 292 -11.24 4.67 -11.58
C GLN A 292 -12.19 3.47 -11.43
N GLU A 293 -11.78 2.27 -11.84
CA GLU A 293 -12.57 1.05 -11.65
C GLU A 293 -12.72 0.72 -10.15
N LEU A 294 -11.66 0.87 -9.37
CA LEU A 294 -11.71 0.72 -7.91
C LEU A 294 -12.64 1.75 -7.26
N THR A 295 -12.64 3.02 -7.74
CA THR A 295 -13.60 4.04 -7.30
C THR A 295 -15.04 3.57 -7.51
N LYS A 296 -15.38 3.05 -8.69
CA LYS A 296 -16.74 2.53 -9.00
C LYS A 296 -17.13 1.39 -8.07
N LEU A 297 -16.23 0.44 -7.81
CA LEU A 297 -16.49 -0.69 -6.93
C LEU A 297 -16.68 -0.27 -5.46
N ILE A 298 -15.90 0.72 -5.00
CA ILE A 298 -16.03 1.26 -3.65
C ILE A 298 -17.36 2.04 -3.52
N GLU A 299 -17.70 2.89 -4.48
CA GLU A 299 -18.95 3.65 -4.46
C GLU A 299 -20.19 2.74 -4.55
N ALA A 300 -20.06 1.60 -5.22
CA ALA A 300 -21.07 0.54 -5.27
C ALA A 300 -21.09 -0.36 -4.00
N ASN A 301 -20.27 -0.06 -2.98
CA ASN A 301 -20.11 -0.87 -1.76
C ASN A 301 -19.70 -2.33 -2.02
N LYS A 302 -19.04 -2.60 -3.16
CA LYS A 302 -18.46 -3.91 -3.48
C LYS A 302 -17.07 -4.09 -2.86
N ILE A 303 -16.38 -3.00 -2.56
CA ILE A 303 -15.09 -2.97 -1.89
C ILE A 303 -15.16 -1.99 -0.71
N THR A 304 -14.72 -2.46 0.45
CA THR A 304 -14.55 -1.64 1.66
C THR A 304 -13.09 -1.72 2.10
N PRO A 305 -12.34 -0.60 2.09
CA PRO A 305 -10.96 -0.60 2.57
C PRO A 305 -10.88 -0.92 4.07
N VAL A 306 -10.00 -1.85 4.44
CA VAL A 306 -9.76 -2.24 5.84
C VAL A 306 -8.55 -1.45 6.35
N VAL A 307 -8.78 -0.52 7.28
CA VAL A 307 -7.71 0.22 7.97
C VAL A 307 -7.68 -0.26 9.42
N SER A 308 -6.56 -0.85 9.84
CA SER A 308 -6.41 -1.38 11.19
C SER A 308 -5.85 -0.37 12.19
N GLN A 309 -4.97 0.50 11.71
CA GLN A 309 -4.29 1.48 12.56
C GLN A 309 -4.04 2.78 11.79
N THR A 310 -4.14 3.89 12.50
CA THR A 310 -3.79 5.23 12.01
C THR A 310 -2.81 5.87 12.97
N PHE A 311 -1.68 6.36 12.43
CA PHE A 311 -0.65 7.09 13.18
C PHE A 311 -0.58 8.54 12.69
N PRO A 312 -0.22 9.51 13.55
CA PRO A 312 0.20 10.83 13.06
C PRO A 312 1.41 10.71 12.13
N LEU A 313 1.57 11.63 11.17
CA LEU A 313 2.74 11.65 10.26
C LEU A 313 4.07 11.60 11.04
N ALA A 314 4.17 12.33 12.16
CA ALA A 314 5.34 12.36 13.02
C ALA A 314 5.70 10.97 13.61
N GLU A 315 4.78 10.02 13.62
CA GLU A 315 4.96 8.66 14.13
C GLU A 315 5.18 7.62 13.01
N ALA A 316 5.58 8.05 11.81
CA ALA A 316 5.85 7.15 10.69
C ALA A 316 6.82 6.00 11.06
N ALA A 317 7.79 6.25 11.92
CA ALA A 317 8.69 5.20 12.43
C ALA A 317 7.93 4.08 13.15
N LYS A 318 6.93 4.40 13.99
CA LYS A 318 6.08 3.38 14.66
C LYS A 318 5.21 2.61 13.65
N ALA A 319 4.68 3.31 12.65
CA ALA A 319 3.92 2.66 11.58
C ALA A 319 4.80 1.68 10.78
N HIS A 320 6.08 2.01 10.54
CA HIS A 320 7.06 1.12 9.93
C HIS A 320 7.41 -0.07 10.82
N GLN A 321 7.58 0.12 12.14
CA GLN A 321 7.73 -1.00 13.07
C GLN A 321 6.55 -1.96 12.99
N GLN A 322 5.33 -1.43 12.92
CA GLN A 322 4.12 -2.26 12.81
C GLN A 322 4.04 -3.04 11.50
N ILE A 323 4.31 -2.42 10.34
CA ILE A 323 4.25 -3.14 9.06
C ILE A 323 5.32 -4.24 8.96
N GLU A 324 6.48 -4.05 9.57
CA GLU A 324 7.58 -5.02 9.60
C GLU A 324 7.26 -6.27 10.45
N THR A 325 6.27 -6.22 11.33
CA THR A 325 5.80 -7.42 12.05
C THR A 325 5.18 -8.45 11.09
N ARG A 326 4.73 -8.03 9.91
CA ARG A 326 4.04 -8.84 8.89
C ARG A 326 2.71 -9.46 9.38
N HIS A 327 2.17 -8.95 10.49
CA HIS A 327 0.88 -9.37 11.05
C HIS A 327 -0.17 -8.25 10.97
N THR A 328 -0.03 -7.36 10.00
CA THR A 328 -0.98 -6.26 9.82
C THR A 328 -2.28 -6.77 9.22
N ARG A 329 -3.41 -6.43 9.86
CA ARG A 329 -4.76 -6.65 9.35
C ARG A 329 -5.14 -5.48 8.45
N GLY A 330 -5.34 -5.71 7.14
CA GLY A 330 -5.57 -4.63 6.17
C GLY A 330 -4.39 -3.67 6.05
N LYS A 331 -4.66 -2.36 6.15
CA LYS A 331 -3.69 -1.29 5.91
C LYS A 331 -3.42 -0.45 7.16
N ILE A 332 -2.25 0.16 7.19
CA ILE A 332 -1.81 1.18 8.14
C ILE A 332 -1.82 2.52 7.43
N VAL A 333 -2.33 3.56 8.10
CA VAL A 333 -2.46 4.92 7.55
C VAL A 333 -1.67 5.92 8.40
N LEU A 334 -1.07 6.90 7.74
CA LEU A 334 -0.50 8.10 8.36
C LEU A 334 -1.46 9.26 8.15
N ARG A 335 -1.93 9.87 9.25
CA ARG A 335 -2.70 11.11 9.21
C ARG A 335 -1.74 12.27 9.07
N VAL A 336 -1.82 12.98 7.96
CA VAL A 336 -0.95 14.12 7.65
C VAL A 336 -1.57 15.43 8.14
N ALA A 337 -2.83 15.68 7.78
CA ALA A 337 -3.57 16.84 8.28
C ALA A 337 -4.44 16.46 9.50
N PRO A 338 -4.70 17.41 10.43
CA PRO A 338 -5.68 17.19 11.49
C PRO A 338 -7.05 16.80 10.89
N LYS A 339 -7.81 15.93 11.59
CA LYS A 339 -9.22 15.73 11.22
C LYS A 339 -9.90 17.08 11.19
N ALA A 340 -10.57 17.41 10.08
CA ALA A 340 -11.47 18.54 10.07
C ALA A 340 -12.45 18.34 11.23
N LYS A 341 -12.61 19.39 12.06
CA LYS A 341 -13.66 19.36 13.10
C LYS A 341 -14.98 19.21 12.33
N SER A 342 -15.68 18.11 12.56
CA SER A 342 -17.02 17.84 12.06
C SER A 342 -18.01 18.82 12.62
#